data_e40f698dd681aecaea5ec558633e63c5
#
_entry.id   e40f698dd681aecaea5ec558633e63c5
#
_cell.length_a   1.000
_cell.length_b   1.000
_cell.length_c   1.000
_cell.angle_alpha   90.00
_cell.angle_beta   90.00
_cell.angle_gamma   90.00
#
_symmetry.space_group_name_H-M   'P 1'
#
loop_
_entity.id
_entity.type
_entity.pdbx_description
1 polymer ?
#
loop_
_entity_poly.entity_id
_entity_poly.type
_entity_poly.pdbx_seq_one_letter_code
_entity_poly.pdbx_strand_id
1 'polypeptide(L)'
;AGPAGPTGPTGPTGAAGAAGATGATGAEGPTGPTGPTGPAGPAGATGAAGATGAEGPTGPTGPAGAAPALNALYATNVGSQTLATTGDDASFDTNQVEEGTAITHTTSTATFTLGETGIYRVSYSVVATNTSSTGTVGVELENNSTPVPGSESQATISTTNDLATLAASVLVNVTGTATITLTSTENNVTLTEAGIVIQKLN
;
A
#
# COMPACT_ATOMS: atom_id res chain seq x y z
N ALA A 1 15.75 -6.31 4.27
CA ALA A 1 14.87 -5.16 4.46
C ALA A 1 14.86 -4.39 3.15
N GLY A 2 13.71 -4.27 2.48
CA GLY A 2 13.56 -3.47 1.28
C GLY A 2 13.74 -1.98 1.60
N PRO A 3 14.01 -1.13 0.59
CA PRO A 3 14.09 0.30 0.77
C PRO A 3 12.75 0.84 1.28
N ALA A 4 12.80 1.84 2.14
CA ALA A 4 11.60 2.53 2.60
C ALA A 4 10.80 3.05 1.40
N GLY A 5 9.48 2.91 1.42
CA GLY A 5 8.60 3.44 0.40
C GLY A 5 8.80 4.95 0.22
N PRO A 6 8.42 5.52 -0.93
CA PRO A 6 8.55 6.94 -1.18
C PRO A 6 7.76 7.74 -0.13
N THR A 7 8.36 8.82 0.31
CA THR A 7 7.70 9.77 1.21
C THR A 7 6.41 10.27 0.54
N GLY A 8 5.30 10.23 1.26
CA GLY A 8 4.03 10.76 0.76
C GLY A 8 4.18 12.23 0.34
N PRO A 9 3.31 12.73 -0.53
CA PRO A 9 3.34 14.13 -0.95
C PRO A 9 3.19 15.03 0.27
N THR A 10 3.94 16.13 0.27
CA THR A 10 3.84 17.15 1.33
C THR A 10 2.39 17.64 1.38
N GLY A 11 1.83 17.68 2.57
CA GLY A 11 0.48 18.22 2.77
C GLY A 11 0.40 19.66 2.25
N PRO A 12 -0.79 20.13 1.89
CA PRO A 12 -0.98 21.52 1.47
C PRO A 12 -0.51 22.46 2.59
N THR A 13 0.07 23.58 2.18
CA THR A 13 0.45 24.64 3.11
C THR A 13 -0.76 25.05 3.94
N GLY A 14 -0.62 25.15 5.25
CA GLY A 14 -1.68 25.62 6.14
C GLY A 14 -2.18 26.99 5.66
N ALA A 15 -3.46 27.27 5.87
CA ALA A 15 -4.03 28.57 5.58
C ALA A 15 -3.26 29.66 6.32
N ALA A 16 -3.05 30.82 5.68
CA ALA A 16 -2.44 31.98 6.34
C ALA A 16 -3.22 32.32 7.62
N GLY A 17 -2.50 32.63 8.68
CA GLY A 17 -3.11 33.10 9.94
C GLY A 17 -4.00 34.32 9.68
N ALA A 18 -5.06 34.44 10.45
CA ALA A 18 -5.93 35.59 10.40
C ALA A 18 -5.08 36.87 10.70
N ALA A 19 -5.35 37.95 9.98
CA ALA A 19 -4.74 39.24 10.26
C ALA A 19 -4.96 39.61 11.75
N GLY A 20 -3.93 40.12 12.42
CA GLY A 20 -4.02 40.58 13.80
C GLY A 20 -5.11 41.68 13.90
N ALA A 21 -5.80 41.72 15.01
CA ALA A 21 -6.76 42.76 15.28
C ALA A 21 -6.06 44.14 15.23
N THR A 22 -6.74 45.11 14.65
CA THR A 22 -6.25 46.49 14.66
C THR A 22 -6.01 46.94 16.09
N GLY A 23 -4.82 47.48 16.39
CA GLY A 23 -4.49 47.98 17.72
C GLY A 23 -5.52 49.00 18.20
N ALA A 24 -5.83 49.00 19.46
CA ALA A 24 -6.73 49.96 20.07
C ALA A 24 -6.20 51.39 19.84
N THR A 25 -7.13 52.32 19.55
CA THR A 25 -6.81 53.74 19.45
C THR A 25 -6.11 54.20 20.76
N GLY A 26 -4.98 54.85 20.66
CA GLY A 26 -4.25 55.35 21.83
C GLY A 26 -5.14 56.21 22.72
N ALA A 27 -5.00 56.12 23.99
CA ALA A 27 -5.73 56.95 24.94
C ALA A 27 -5.44 58.45 24.66
N GLU A 28 -6.49 59.26 24.73
CA GLU A 28 -6.36 60.68 24.65
C GLU A 28 -5.37 61.20 25.70
N GLY A 29 -4.43 62.03 25.31
CA GLY A 29 -3.45 62.55 26.22
C GLY A 29 -4.09 63.48 27.29
N PRO A 30 -3.53 63.59 28.49
CA PRO A 30 -4.07 64.41 29.54
C PRO A 30 -4.17 65.86 29.07
N THR A 31 -5.33 66.51 29.37
CA THR A 31 -5.56 67.90 29.12
C THR A 31 -4.48 68.72 29.81
N GLY A 32 -3.76 69.53 29.07
CA GLY A 32 -2.71 70.37 29.65
C GLY A 32 -3.26 71.34 30.71
N PRO A 33 -2.44 71.72 31.72
CA PRO A 33 -2.88 72.62 32.76
C PRO A 33 -3.35 73.94 32.18
N THR A 34 -4.50 74.43 32.64
CA THR A 34 -5.10 75.72 32.24
C THR A 34 -4.13 76.84 32.59
N GLY A 35 -3.58 77.47 31.59
CA GLY A 35 -2.73 78.66 31.82
C GLY A 35 -3.55 79.81 32.41
N PRO A 36 -2.91 80.66 33.21
CA PRO A 36 -3.60 81.84 33.72
C PRO A 36 -4.07 82.74 32.55
N THR A 37 -5.34 82.93 32.46
CA THR A 37 -6.11 83.87 31.63
C THR A 37 -5.39 84.36 30.38
N GLY A 38 -5.20 83.44 29.45
CA GLY A 38 -4.75 83.80 28.06
C GLY A 38 -5.73 83.18 27.06
N PRO A 39 -5.67 83.56 25.79
CA PRO A 39 -6.51 82.92 24.75
C PRO A 39 -6.28 81.45 24.83
N ALA A 40 -7.36 80.67 24.66
CA ALA A 40 -7.30 79.20 24.69
C ALA A 40 -6.14 78.65 23.84
N GLY A 41 -5.23 77.90 24.46
CA GLY A 41 -4.12 77.30 23.73
C GLY A 41 -4.64 76.35 22.60
N PRO A 42 -3.86 76.15 21.56
CA PRO A 42 -4.28 75.24 20.47
C PRO A 42 -4.55 73.87 21.08
N ALA A 43 -5.58 73.22 20.57
CA ALA A 43 -5.93 71.82 20.94
C ALA A 43 -4.69 70.94 20.82
N GLY A 44 -4.42 70.13 21.84
CA GLY A 44 -3.29 69.19 21.86
C GLY A 44 -3.33 68.33 20.59
N ALA A 45 -2.16 68.01 20.09
CA ALA A 45 -2.04 67.14 18.92
C ALA A 45 -2.74 65.80 19.21
N THR A 46 -3.53 65.36 18.24
CA THR A 46 -4.14 64.06 18.29
C THR A 46 -3.07 63.00 18.53
N GLY A 47 -3.26 62.13 19.50
CA GLY A 47 -2.30 61.04 19.78
C GLY A 47 -2.02 60.23 18.50
N ALA A 48 -0.79 59.79 18.36
CA ALA A 48 -0.40 58.95 17.22
C ALA A 48 -1.30 57.69 17.19
N ALA A 49 -1.72 57.33 15.98
CA ALA A 49 -2.44 56.06 15.77
C ALA A 49 -1.61 54.91 16.39
N GLY A 50 -2.26 54.00 17.06
CA GLY A 50 -1.61 52.79 17.60
C GLY A 50 -0.89 52.06 16.48
N ALA A 51 0.22 51.41 16.81
CA ALA A 51 0.89 50.55 15.84
C ALA A 51 0.00 49.43 15.38
N THR A 52 0.12 49.08 14.10
CA THR A 52 -0.58 47.92 13.54
C THR A 52 -0.20 46.66 14.37
N GLY A 53 -1.16 45.86 14.75
CA GLY A 53 -0.90 44.60 15.46
C GLY A 53 0.08 43.74 14.68
N ALA A 54 0.86 42.93 15.38
CA ALA A 54 1.75 41.97 14.77
C ALA A 54 0.98 40.96 13.92
N GLU A 55 1.54 40.57 12.80
CA GLU A 55 1.01 39.48 12.00
C GLU A 55 0.85 38.20 12.84
N GLY A 56 -0.26 37.49 12.70
CA GLY A 56 -0.50 36.23 13.40
C GLY A 56 0.55 35.19 13.03
N PRO A 57 0.81 34.20 13.89
CA PRO A 57 1.74 33.13 13.60
C PRO A 57 1.28 32.31 12.38
N THR A 58 2.23 31.82 11.62
CA THR A 58 1.95 30.89 10.52
C THR A 58 1.18 29.68 11.05
N GLY A 59 0.14 29.25 10.35
CA GLY A 59 -0.61 28.06 10.70
C GLY A 59 0.29 26.81 10.76
N PRO A 60 -0.10 25.80 11.52
CA PRO A 60 0.65 24.56 11.61
C PRO A 60 0.71 23.86 10.22
N THR A 61 1.81 23.16 9.98
CA THR A 61 1.95 22.31 8.81
C THR A 61 0.82 21.28 8.78
N GLY A 62 0.20 21.06 7.62
CA GLY A 62 -0.82 20.03 7.46
C GLY A 62 -0.29 18.64 7.87
N PRO A 63 -1.16 17.73 8.21
CA PRO A 63 -0.77 16.35 8.52
C PRO A 63 -0.07 15.71 7.32
N ALA A 64 0.86 14.80 7.59
CA ALA A 64 1.46 13.99 6.54
C ALA A 64 0.37 13.22 5.79
N GLY A 65 0.54 13.03 4.49
CA GLY A 65 -0.37 12.20 3.69
C GLY A 65 -0.49 10.80 4.32
N ALA A 66 -1.62 10.18 4.14
CA ALA A 66 -1.81 8.79 4.58
C ALA A 66 -0.79 7.88 3.87
N ALA A 67 -0.18 6.96 4.61
CA ALA A 67 0.63 5.90 4.01
C ALA A 67 -0.23 5.09 3.02
N PRO A 68 0.34 4.62 1.90
CA PRO A 68 -0.38 3.72 1.01
C PRO A 68 -0.90 2.52 1.81
N ALA A 69 -2.16 2.16 1.58
CA ALA A 69 -2.72 0.97 2.21
C ALA A 69 -1.96 -0.26 1.72
N LEU A 70 -1.56 -1.12 2.65
CA LEU A 70 -0.99 -2.42 2.30
C LEU A 70 -2.09 -3.27 1.65
N ASN A 71 -1.81 -3.81 0.47
CA ASN A 71 -2.64 -4.82 -0.15
C ASN A 71 -1.80 -6.07 -0.31
N ALA A 72 -2.05 -7.07 0.51
CA ALA A 72 -1.32 -8.32 0.52
C ALA A 72 -2.23 -9.48 0.89
N LEU A 73 -2.00 -10.62 0.28
CA LEU A 73 -2.67 -11.87 0.58
C LEU A 73 -1.62 -12.98 0.66
N TYR A 74 -1.70 -13.78 1.72
CA TYR A 74 -0.96 -15.03 1.86
C TYR A 74 -1.94 -16.15 2.06
N ALA A 75 -1.96 -17.10 1.13
CA ALA A 75 -2.78 -18.30 1.21
C ALA A 75 -1.93 -19.56 1.23
N THR A 76 -2.44 -20.59 1.91
CA THR A 76 -1.78 -21.88 2.05
C THR A 76 -2.76 -23.02 1.80
N ASN A 77 -2.19 -24.16 1.38
CA ASN A 77 -2.81 -25.46 1.45
C ASN A 77 -1.81 -26.40 2.13
N VAL A 78 -2.20 -26.97 3.23
CA VAL A 78 -1.39 -27.93 3.99
C VAL A 78 -1.84 -29.38 3.78
N GLY A 79 -2.91 -29.57 3.01
CA GLY A 79 -3.42 -30.87 2.59
C GLY A 79 -2.73 -31.35 1.31
N SER A 80 -2.61 -32.66 1.15
CA SER A 80 -2.13 -33.23 -0.12
C SER A 80 -3.22 -33.04 -1.19
N GLN A 81 -2.83 -32.50 -2.34
CA GLN A 81 -3.69 -32.37 -3.53
C GLN A 81 -2.98 -32.91 -4.76
N THR A 82 -3.71 -33.66 -5.58
CA THR A 82 -3.16 -34.20 -6.82
C THR A 82 -3.68 -33.44 -8.00
N LEU A 83 -2.76 -32.91 -8.79
CA LEU A 83 -2.96 -32.31 -10.09
C LEU A 83 -2.72 -33.39 -11.14
N ALA A 84 -3.78 -34.01 -11.61
CA ALA A 84 -3.71 -35.24 -12.38
C ALA A 84 -3.21 -35.00 -13.80
N THR A 85 -3.54 -33.82 -14.37
CA THR A 85 -3.21 -33.46 -15.74
C THR A 85 -2.53 -32.10 -15.80
N THR A 86 -1.73 -31.90 -16.84
CA THR A 86 -1.20 -30.59 -17.20
C THR A 86 -2.35 -29.59 -17.37
N GLY A 87 -2.24 -28.44 -16.75
CA GLY A 87 -3.30 -27.43 -16.74
C GLY A 87 -4.23 -27.49 -15.53
N ASP A 88 -4.07 -28.48 -14.64
CA ASP A 88 -4.82 -28.49 -13.38
C ASP A 88 -4.29 -27.42 -12.41
N ASP A 89 -5.20 -26.70 -11.80
CA ASP A 89 -4.91 -25.61 -10.87
C ASP A 89 -4.83 -26.08 -9.41
N ALA A 90 -3.86 -25.57 -8.69
CA ALA A 90 -3.72 -25.80 -7.26
C ALA A 90 -4.71 -24.96 -6.45
N SER A 91 -5.44 -25.57 -5.53
CA SER A 91 -6.34 -24.90 -4.61
C SER A 91 -5.64 -24.50 -3.30
N PHE A 92 -6.18 -23.49 -2.63
CA PHE A 92 -5.66 -23.00 -1.35
C PHE A 92 -6.79 -22.94 -0.32
N ASP A 93 -6.58 -23.59 0.83
CA ASP A 93 -7.64 -23.79 1.83
C ASP A 93 -7.78 -22.66 2.81
N THR A 94 -6.70 -21.92 3.06
CA THR A 94 -6.63 -20.96 4.14
C THR A 94 -5.96 -19.66 3.68
N ASN A 95 -6.65 -18.52 3.92
CA ASN A 95 -6.03 -17.21 3.84
C ASN A 95 -5.38 -16.91 5.19
N GLN A 96 -4.05 -16.93 5.26
CA GLN A 96 -3.29 -16.66 6.48
C GLN A 96 -3.19 -15.16 6.77
N VAL A 97 -3.09 -14.37 5.72
CA VAL A 97 -3.07 -12.91 5.75
C VAL A 97 -3.96 -12.40 4.63
N GLU A 98 -4.81 -11.45 4.92
CA GLU A 98 -5.63 -10.74 3.94
C GLU A 98 -5.72 -9.28 4.36
N GLU A 99 -4.99 -8.42 3.66
CA GLU A 99 -4.89 -7.00 3.95
C GLU A 99 -5.28 -6.19 2.72
N GLY A 100 -6.18 -5.23 2.90
CA GLY A 100 -6.71 -4.41 1.82
C GLY A 100 -7.80 -5.11 1.01
N THR A 101 -8.14 -4.55 -0.15
CA THR A 101 -9.25 -5.03 -1.00
C THR A 101 -8.83 -5.29 -2.45
N ALA A 102 -7.58 -4.97 -2.78
CA ALA A 102 -7.08 -5.12 -4.15
C ALA A 102 -6.85 -6.59 -4.55
N ILE A 103 -6.76 -7.51 -3.58
CA ILE A 103 -6.52 -8.92 -3.79
C ILE A 103 -7.58 -9.68 -3.03
N THR A 104 -8.33 -10.56 -3.70
CA THR A 104 -9.34 -11.40 -3.07
C THR A 104 -9.14 -12.87 -3.43
N HIS A 105 -9.42 -13.76 -2.48
CA HIS A 105 -9.38 -15.19 -2.67
C HIS A 105 -10.45 -15.85 -1.81
N THR A 106 -11.21 -16.76 -2.43
CA THR A 106 -12.14 -17.62 -1.68
C THR A 106 -11.43 -18.90 -1.31
N THR A 107 -11.43 -19.23 -0.02
CA THR A 107 -10.80 -20.46 0.48
C THR A 107 -11.31 -21.70 -0.25
N SER A 108 -10.45 -22.69 -0.42
CA SER A 108 -10.70 -23.92 -1.18
C SER A 108 -10.95 -23.73 -2.68
N THR A 109 -10.52 -22.59 -3.22
CA THR A 109 -10.49 -22.36 -4.68
C THR A 109 -9.05 -22.20 -5.15
N ALA A 110 -8.85 -22.19 -6.46
CA ALA A 110 -7.54 -22.02 -7.08
C ALA A 110 -7.27 -20.55 -7.52
N THR A 111 -8.32 -19.74 -7.59
CA THR A 111 -8.26 -18.44 -8.26
C THR A 111 -8.11 -17.29 -7.28
N PHE A 112 -7.08 -16.48 -7.47
CA PHE A 112 -6.88 -15.18 -6.82
C PHE A 112 -7.29 -14.08 -7.78
N THR A 113 -8.13 -13.16 -7.34
CA THR A 113 -8.57 -12.01 -8.15
C THR A 113 -7.81 -10.76 -7.74
N LEU A 114 -7.19 -10.10 -8.72
CA LEU A 114 -6.53 -8.81 -8.58
C LEU A 114 -7.49 -7.75 -9.13
N GLY A 115 -8.13 -7.01 -8.25
CA GLY A 115 -9.24 -6.10 -8.58
C GLY A 115 -8.81 -4.69 -8.98
N GLU A 116 -7.54 -4.35 -8.85
CA GLU A 116 -7.04 -3.00 -9.10
C GLU A 116 -5.85 -2.99 -10.07
N THR A 117 -5.76 -1.94 -10.86
CA THR A 117 -4.58 -1.67 -11.69
C THR A 117 -3.34 -1.46 -10.82
N GLY A 118 -2.21 -2.01 -11.22
CA GLY A 118 -0.95 -1.84 -10.52
C GLY A 118 0.06 -2.94 -10.83
N ILE A 119 1.20 -2.87 -10.16
CA ILE A 119 2.23 -3.91 -10.20
C ILE A 119 2.09 -4.77 -8.96
N TYR A 120 1.97 -6.06 -9.18
CA TYR A 120 1.88 -7.06 -8.12
C TYR A 120 3.12 -7.94 -8.12
N ARG A 121 3.63 -8.23 -6.94
CA ARG A 121 4.55 -9.33 -6.73
C ARG A 121 3.73 -10.57 -6.42
N VAL A 122 3.96 -11.63 -7.16
CA VAL A 122 3.39 -12.95 -6.90
C VAL A 122 4.53 -13.92 -6.67
N SER A 123 4.51 -14.59 -5.53
CA SER A 123 5.53 -15.56 -5.15
C SER A 123 4.86 -16.82 -4.63
N TYR A 124 5.34 -17.96 -5.04
CA TYR A 124 4.87 -19.24 -4.53
C TYR A 124 6.03 -20.10 -4.05
N SER A 125 5.71 -21.03 -3.17
CA SER A 125 6.58 -22.14 -2.76
C SER A 125 5.70 -23.34 -2.51
N VAL A 126 6.00 -24.44 -3.19
CA VAL A 126 5.27 -25.70 -3.07
C VAL A 126 6.22 -26.86 -2.87
N VAL A 127 5.79 -27.87 -2.14
CA VAL A 127 6.47 -29.15 -2.03
C VAL A 127 5.71 -30.16 -2.87
N ALA A 128 6.36 -30.74 -3.85
CA ALA A 128 5.75 -31.59 -4.86
C ALA A 128 6.43 -32.97 -4.96
N THR A 129 5.65 -33.96 -5.32
CA THR A 129 6.12 -35.29 -5.74
C THR A 129 5.34 -35.76 -6.96
N ASN A 130 5.82 -36.82 -7.63
CA ASN A 130 5.10 -37.43 -8.74
C ASN A 130 4.40 -38.69 -8.26
N THR A 131 3.11 -38.85 -8.53
CA THR A 131 2.32 -40.02 -8.12
C THR A 131 2.77 -41.31 -8.82
N SER A 132 3.46 -41.21 -9.95
CA SER A 132 3.98 -42.34 -10.71
C SER A 132 5.38 -42.80 -10.22
N SER A 133 5.84 -42.30 -9.08
CA SER A 133 7.14 -42.63 -8.44
C SER A 133 8.38 -41.96 -9.05
N THR A 134 8.39 -41.74 -10.36
CA THR A 134 9.48 -41.06 -11.07
C THR A 134 8.89 -40.18 -12.17
N GLY A 135 9.52 -39.07 -12.46
CA GLY A 135 9.07 -38.16 -13.50
C GLY A 135 9.37 -36.71 -13.17
N THR A 136 8.98 -35.83 -14.03
CA THR A 136 9.07 -34.40 -13.79
C THR A 136 7.85 -33.91 -13.00
N VAL A 137 8.08 -33.02 -12.09
CA VAL A 137 7.03 -32.21 -11.45
C VAL A 137 7.28 -30.75 -11.79
N GLY A 138 6.23 -30.01 -12.08
CA GLY A 138 6.38 -28.62 -12.47
C GLY A 138 5.09 -27.85 -12.24
N VAL A 139 5.26 -26.58 -11.91
CA VAL A 139 4.17 -25.61 -11.76
C VAL A 139 4.59 -24.25 -12.32
N GLU A 140 3.60 -23.50 -12.76
CA GLU A 140 3.76 -22.11 -13.21
C GLU A 140 2.59 -21.25 -12.74
N LEU A 141 2.80 -19.95 -12.74
CA LEU A 141 1.70 -19.00 -12.53
C LEU A 141 1.05 -18.67 -13.86
N GLU A 142 -0.27 -18.59 -13.86
CA GLU A 142 -1.02 -18.04 -14.98
C GLU A 142 -1.71 -16.73 -14.58
N ASN A 143 -1.76 -15.82 -15.53
CA ASN A 143 -2.53 -14.59 -15.45
C ASN A 143 -3.62 -14.61 -16.54
N ASN A 144 -4.89 -14.67 -16.15
CA ASN A 144 -6.02 -14.84 -17.06
C ASN A 144 -5.79 -16.03 -18.02
N SER A 145 -5.42 -17.16 -17.48
CA SER A 145 -5.12 -18.42 -18.22
C SER A 145 -3.98 -18.27 -19.25
N THR A 146 -3.07 -17.36 -19.01
CA THR A 146 -1.85 -17.19 -19.82
C THR A 146 -0.64 -17.34 -18.92
N PRO A 147 0.33 -18.22 -19.23
CA PRO A 147 1.54 -18.39 -18.47
C PRO A 147 2.29 -17.08 -18.23
N VAL A 148 2.70 -16.86 -16.99
CA VAL A 148 3.49 -15.67 -16.62
C VAL A 148 4.97 -15.98 -16.85
N PRO A 149 5.66 -15.26 -17.74
CA PRO A 149 7.05 -15.55 -18.05
C PRO A 149 7.95 -15.52 -16.80
N GLY A 150 8.77 -16.56 -16.65
CA GLY A 150 9.70 -16.70 -15.51
C GLY A 150 9.08 -17.18 -14.21
N SER A 151 7.83 -17.62 -14.23
CA SER A 151 7.16 -18.21 -13.08
C SER A 151 7.25 -19.73 -13.00
N GLU A 152 7.63 -20.38 -14.09
CA GLU A 152 7.76 -21.84 -14.14
C GLU A 152 8.91 -22.32 -13.24
N SER A 153 8.64 -23.39 -12.49
CA SER A 153 9.63 -24.12 -11.71
C SER A 153 9.38 -25.61 -11.88
N GLN A 154 10.43 -26.35 -12.21
CA GLN A 154 10.38 -27.80 -12.46
C GLN A 154 11.48 -28.53 -11.71
N ALA A 155 11.21 -29.80 -11.39
CA ALA A 155 12.20 -30.71 -10.81
C ALA A 155 11.94 -32.16 -11.26
N THR A 156 12.99 -32.96 -11.29
CA THR A 156 12.88 -34.40 -11.60
C THR A 156 12.83 -35.19 -10.31
N ILE A 157 11.80 -36.01 -10.16
CA ILE A 157 11.67 -37.01 -9.08
C ILE A 157 12.27 -38.33 -9.58
N SER A 158 13.28 -38.77 -8.91
CA SER A 158 14.07 -39.96 -9.34
C SER A 158 13.70 -41.24 -8.58
N THR A 159 13.12 -41.11 -7.41
CA THR A 159 12.69 -42.26 -6.58
C THR A 159 11.32 -42.00 -5.95
N THR A 160 10.67 -43.10 -5.55
CA THR A 160 9.40 -43.04 -4.82
C THR A 160 9.56 -42.26 -3.51
N ASN A 161 8.64 -41.36 -3.24
CA ASN A 161 8.62 -40.46 -2.08
C ASN A 161 9.69 -39.35 -2.08
N ASP A 162 10.46 -39.17 -3.15
CA ASP A 162 11.24 -37.93 -3.28
C ASP A 162 10.32 -36.74 -3.35
N LEU A 163 10.72 -35.67 -2.67
CA LEU A 163 10.03 -34.41 -2.65
C LEU A 163 10.91 -33.34 -3.27
N ALA A 164 10.32 -32.51 -4.08
CA ALA A 164 10.97 -31.34 -4.65
C ALA A 164 10.28 -30.08 -4.14
N THR A 165 11.06 -29.07 -3.80
CA THR A 165 10.53 -27.72 -3.56
C THR A 165 10.60 -26.92 -4.85
N LEU A 166 9.44 -26.45 -5.30
CA LEU A 166 9.30 -25.59 -6.47
C LEU A 166 8.91 -24.19 -6.00
N ALA A 167 9.59 -23.18 -6.50
CA ALA A 167 9.33 -21.80 -6.09
C ALA A 167 9.67 -20.81 -7.18
N ALA A 168 8.89 -19.75 -7.28
CA ALA A 168 9.21 -18.60 -8.11
C ALA A 168 8.67 -17.31 -7.50
N SER A 169 9.19 -16.18 -7.97
CA SER A 169 8.73 -14.85 -7.61
C SER A 169 8.79 -13.96 -8.84
N VAL A 170 7.65 -13.44 -9.25
CA VAL A 170 7.52 -12.63 -10.47
C VAL A 170 6.77 -11.33 -10.20
N LEU A 171 6.92 -10.39 -11.11
CA LEU A 171 6.12 -9.16 -11.14
C LEU A 171 5.07 -9.27 -12.25
N VAL A 172 3.83 -8.99 -11.89
CA VAL A 172 2.69 -8.98 -12.82
C VAL A 172 2.15 -7.56 -12.91
N ASN A 173 2.08 -7.02 -14.12
CA ASN A 173 1.45 -5.73 -14.38
C ASN A 173 -0.01 -5.95 -14.74
N VAL A 174 -0.91 -5.40 -13.94
CA VAL A 174 -2.37 -5.51 -14.07
C VAL A 174 -2.93 -4.19 -14.55
N THR A 175 -3.66 -4.19 -15.66
CA THR A 175 -4.29 -2.98 -16.25
C THR A 175 -5.81 -2.97 -16.13
N GLY A 176 -6.34 -3.74 -15.23
CA GLY A 176 -7.79 -3.87 -14.95
C GLY A 176 -7.99 -4.93 -13.89
N THR A 177 -8.97 -5.79 -14.04
CA THR A 177 -9.12 -6.98 -13.21
C THR A 177 -8.35 -8.14 -13.85
N ALA A 178 -7.62 -8.89 -13.04
CA ALA A 178 -6.88 -10.08 -13.48
C ALA A 178 -7.12 -11.24 -12.51
N THR A 179 -6.92 -12.46 -12.99
CA THR A 179 -6.93 -13.66 -12.16
C THR A 179 -5.54 -14.30 -12.17
N ILE A 180 -5.11 -14.78 -11.02
CA ILE A 180 -3.88 -15.56 -10.87
C ILE A 180 -4.24 -16.96 -10.41
N THR A 181 -3.67 -17.97 -11.07
CA THR A 181 -3.69 -19.37 -10.64
C THR A 181 -2.27 -19.92 -10.59
N LEU A 182 -2.09 -20.99 -9.83
CA LEU A 182 -0.87 -21.81 -9.83
C LEU A 182 -1.21 -23.14 -10.48
N THR A 183 -0.68 -23.36 -11.65
CA THR A 183 -1.11 -24.42 -12.58
C THR A 183 0.00 -25.45 -12.76
N SER A 184 -0.35 -26.72 -12.87
CA SER A 184 0.60 -27.80 -13.16
C SER A 184 1.05 -27.77 -14.61
N THR A 185 2.35 -27.83 -14.84
CA THR A 185 2.96 -27.99 -16.18
C THR A 185 3.17 -29.45 -16.56
N GLU A 186 2.96 -30.37 -15.62
CA GLU A 186 3.18 -31.79 -15.77
C GLU A 186 1.99 -32.61 -15.29
N ASN A 187 1.88 -33.86 -15.73
CA ASN A 187 0.86 -34.79 -15.26
C ASN A 187 1.27 -35.45 -13.94
N ASN A 188 0.28 -35.87 -13.15
CA ASN A 188 0.46 -36.65 -11.93
C ASN A 188 1.33 -35.95 -10.87
N VAL A 189 1.22 -34.64 -10.78
CA VAL A 189 1.89 -33.84 -9.72
C VAL A 189 1.05 -33.91 -8.46
N THR A 190 1.64 -34.27 -7.35
CA THR A 190 1.02 -34.18 -6.02
C THR A 190 1.73 -33.11 -5.22
N LEU A 191 0.99 -32.09 -4.80
CA LEU A 191 1.46 -31.07 -3.87
C LEU A 191 1.13 -31.51 -2.45
N THR A 192 2.12 -31.54 -1.58
CA THR A 192 1.95 -31.87 -0.15
C THR A 192 1.86 -30.62 0.71
N GLU A 193 2.43 -29.54 0.24
CA GLU A 193 2.31 -28.21 0.82
C GLU A 193 2.31 -27.19 -0.32
N ALA A 194 1.48 -26.19 -0.21
CA ALA A 194 1.47 -25.07 -1.15
C ALA A 194 1.28 -23.74 -0.41
N GLY A 195 2.05 -22.76 -0.78
CA GLY A 195 1.92 -21.40 -0.29
C GLY A 195 2.07 -20.40 -1.42
N ILE A 196 1.23 -19.38 -1.42
CA ILE A 196 1.28 -18.26 -2.38
C ILE A 196 1.16 -16.93 -1.64
N VAL A 197 2.02 -16.00 -1.99
CA VAL A 197 2.00 -14.61 -1.48
C VAL A 197 1.79 -13.68 -2.63
N ILE A 198 0.79 -12.83 -2.55
CA ILE A 198 0.50 -11.78 -3.52
C ILE A 198 0.53 -10.44 -2.81
N GLN A 199 1.26 -9.48 -3.36
CA GLN A 199 1.40 -8.15 -2.81
C GLN A 199 1.31 -7.09 -3.90
N LYS A 200 0.43 -6.12 -3.76
CA LYS A 200 0.41 -4.93 -4.61
C LYS A 200 1.53 -3.98 -4.21
N LEU A 201 2.29 -3.49 -5.18
CA LEU A 201 3.47 -2.66 -4.95
C LEU A 201 3.21 -1.16 -5.16
N ASN A 202 2.19 -0.80 -5.95
CA ASN A 202 1.84 0.60 -6.28
C ASN A 202 0.34 0.77 -6.57
#